data_8b1300b58ee14e0e2ee7a4965a821c5b
#
_entry.id   8b1300b58ee14e0e2ee7a4965a821c5b
#
_cell.length_a   1.000
_cell.length_b   1.000
_cell.length_c   1.000
_cell.angle_alpha   90.00
_cell.angle_beta   90.00
_cell.angle_gamma   90.00
#
_symmetry.space_group_name_H-M   'P 1'
#
loop_
_entity.id
_entity.type
_entity.pdbx_description
1 polymer ?
#
loop_
_entity_poly.entity_id
_entity_poly.type
_entity_poly.pdbx_seq_one_letter_code
_entity_poly.pdbx_strand_id
1 'polypeptide(L)'
;AFLGGETSSGPGLLFLSMQIVFEKMGYVGNIMGFLFYTLVFIAAITSSISLLEVITAYKVDKNVEQGKAPGRKKYAILTACIIFIFCLPTCLDGLGAGTNGGATIGNPADILGMHWAEAGDISEFADGTNYYVKGDDGIYSKVDTAAVAFDASETYYLNTARTWNGDWLDFYDMLSEGIMMPLGAMVMAFAIGWIWKIDMVVEECEASGHKFWGRAFFNICYKFITPIGMAFVLYAQIISYFG
;
A
#
# COMPACT_ATOMS: atom_id res chain seq x y z
N ALA A 1 -5.06 12.43 -20.45
CA ALA A 1 -5.64 13.53 -21.19
C ALA A 1 -7.07 13.29 -21.70
N PHE A 2 -7.66 12.10 -21.47
CA PHE A 2 -9.04 11.81 -21.94
C PHE A 2 -10.15 12.49 -21.11
N LEU A 3 -9.85 12.97 -19.91
CA LEU A 3 -10.88 13.43 -18.97
C LEU A 3 -10.63 14.82 -18.39
N GLY A 4 -9.60 15.56 -18.84
CA GLY A 4 -9.34 16.93 -18.35
C GLY A 4 -9.12 17.05 -16.85
N GLY A 5 -8.84 15.96 -16.15
CA GLY A 5 -8.60 15.88 -14.72
C GLY A 5 -7.26 15.20 -14.43
N GLU A 6 -6.82 15.33 -13.22
CA GLU A 6 -5.63 14.66 -12.72
C GLU A 6 -5.73 13.13 -12.91
N THR A 7 -4.65 12.53 -13.36
CA THR A 7 -4.56 11.07 -13.49
C THR A 7 -4.52 10.47 -12.09
N SER A 8 -5.65 9.93 -11.61
CA SER A 8 -5.68 9.21 -10.36
C SER A 8 -4.99 7.83 -10.53
N SER A 9 -4.34 7.37 -9.50
CA SER A 9 -3.74 6.04 -9.40
C SER A 9 -4.49 5.20 -8.36
N GLY A 10 -4.21 3.91 -8.31
CA GLY A 10 -4.80 3.02 -7.30
C GLY A 10 -6.32 2.88 -7.37
N PRO A 11 -7.02 2.83 -6.23
CA PRO A 11 -8.47 2.66 -6.15
C PRO A 11 -9.27 3.74 -6.88
N GLY A 12 -8.78 4.98 -6.88
CA GLY A 12 -9.40 6.09 -7.60
C GLY A 12 -9.48 5.85 -9.11
N LEU A 13 -8.45 5.25 -9.71
CA LEU A 13 -8.48 4.87 -11.11
C LEU A 13 -9.56 3.82 -11.39
N LEU A 14 -9.65 2.78 -10.55
CA LEU A 14 -10.57 1.67 -10.73
C LEU A 14 -12.03 2.08 -10.53
N PHE A 15 -12.32 2.84 -9.48
CA PHE A 15 -13.72 3.11 -9.09
C PHE A 15 -14.25 4.45 -9.58
N LEU A 16 -13.41 5.46 -9.80
CA LEU A 16 -13.85 6.75 -10.32
C LEU A 16 -13.61 6.87 -11.82
N SER A 17 -12.37 6.71 -12.27
CA SER A 17 -12.02 6.95 -13.67
C SER A 17 -12.65 5.93 -14.62
N MET A 18 -12.65 4.64 -14.25
CA MET A 18 -13.27 3.59 -15.07
C MET A 18 -14.79 3.71 -15.11
N GLN A 19 -15.42 4.16 -14.02
CA GLN A 19 -16.86 4.40 -14.01
C GLN A 19 -17.27 5.47 -15.02
N ILE A 20 -16.52 6.58 -15.10
CA ILE A 20 -16.76 7.65 -16.08
C ILE A 20 -16.61 7.13 -17.52
N VAL A 21 -15.65 6.22 -17.76
CA VAL A 21 -15.47 5.60 -19.08
C VAL A 21 -16.70 4.76 -19.45
N PHE A 22 -17.18 3.92 -18.55
CA PHE A 22 -18.35 3.09 -18.80
C PHE A 22 -19.63 3.93 -18.98
N GLU A 23 -19.79 5.01 -18.23
CA GLU A 23 -20.92 5.94 -18.38
C GLU A 23 -20.94 6.55 -19.79
N LYS A 24 -19.79 6.98 -20.31
CA LYS A 24 -19.67 7.52 -21.70
C LYS A 24 -19.97 6.51 -22.79
N MET A 25 -19.88 5.22 -22.50
CA MET A 25 -20.23 4.15 -23.45
C MET A 25 -21.75 3.86 -23.51
N GLY A 26 -22.57 4.52 -22.67
CA GLY A 26 -24.02 4.37 -22.62
C GLY A 26 -24.46 2.97 -22.20
N TYR A 27 -25.47 2.40 -22.86
CA TYR A 27 -26.03 1.10 -22.47
C TYR A 27 -25.02 -0.06 -22.50
N VAL A 28 -24.14 -0.08 -23.48
CA VAL A 28 -23.05 -1.07 -23.56
C VAL A 28 -22.10 -0.93 -22.38
N GLY A 29 -21.84 0.30 -21.94
CA GLY A 29 -20.99 0.58 -20.78
C GLY A 29 -21.51 -0.02 -19.49
N ASN A 30 -22.83 -0.03 -19.27
CA ASN A 30 -23.43 -0.66 -18.09
C ASN A 30 -23.14 -2.16 -18.02
N ILE A 31 -23.26 -2.86 -19.16
CA ILE A 31 -22.96 -4.29 -19.24
C ILE A 31 -21.45 -4.55 -19.04
N MET A 32 -20.62 -3.77 -19.70
CA MET A 32 -19.16 -3.89 -19.59
C MET A 32 -18.68 -3.55 -18.19
N GLY A 33 -19.25 -2.53 -17.56
CA GLY A 33 -18.95 -2.16 -16.17
C GLY A 33 -19.31 -3.27 -15.18
N PHE A 34 -20.51 -3.85 -15.33
CA PHE A 34 -20.93 -4.98 -14.50
C PHE A 34 -19.97 -6.18 -14.63
N LEU A 35 -19.62 -6.56 -15.86
CA LEU A 35 -18.68 -7.65 -16.09
C LEU A 35 -17.29 -7.35 -15.54
N PHE A 36 -16.80 -6.12 -15.73
CA PHE A 36 -15.52 -5.67 -15.23
C PHE A 36 -15.44 -5.73 -13.69
N TYR A 37 -16.41 -5.13 -12.99
CA TYR A 37 -16.38 -5.15 -11.53
C TYR A 37 -16.63 -6.55 -10.96
N THR A 38 -17.39 -7.40 -11.63
CA THR A 38 -17.54 -8.81 -11.25
C THR A 38 -16.20 -9.54 -11.39
N LEU A 39 -15.46 -9.31 -12.47
CA LEU A 39 -14.12 -9.88 -12.66
C LEU A 39 -13.15 -9.40 -11.57
N VAL A 40 -13.12 -8.11 -11.30
CA VAL A 40 -12.27 -7.51 -10.24
C VAL A 40 -12.60 -8.13 -8.87
N PHE A 41 -13.88 -8.30 -8.56
CA PHE A 41 -14.33 -8.91 -7.32
C PHE A 41 -13.87 -10.37 -7.18
N ILE A 42 -14.03 -11.18 -8.24
CA ILE A 42 -13.56 -12.58 -8.25
C ILE A 42 -12.04 -12.64 -8.12
N ALA A 43 -11.31 -11.78 -8.83
CA ALA A 43 -9.86 -11.70 -8.74
C ALA A 43 -9.38 -11.32 -7.33
N ALA A 44 -10.04 -10.38 -6.68
CA ALA A 44 -9.72 -9.98 -5.31
C ALA A 44 -9.95 -11.13 -4.31
N ILE A 45 -11.07 -11.86 -4.43
CA ILE A 45 -11.35 -13.02 -3.57
C ILE A 45 -10.30 -14.12 -3.76
N THR A 46 -9.98 -14.48 -5.00
CA THR A 46 -9.00 -15.54 -5.25
C THR A 46 -7.61 -15.19 -4.74
N SER A 47 -7.19 -13.94 -4.90
CA SER A 47 -5.91 -13.44 -4.35
C SER A 47 -5.91 -13.48 -2.82
N SER A 48 -7.00 -13.04 -2.19
CA SER A 48 -7.14 -13.05 -0.72
C SER A 48 -7.07 -14.46 -0.15
N ILE A 49 -7.73 -15.43 -0.81
CA ILE A 49 -7.68 -16.85 -0.41
C ILE A 49 -6.25 -17.39 -0.53
N SER A 50 -5.55 -17.07 -1.60
CA SER A 50 -4.16 -17.52 -1.81
C SER A 50 -3.21 -16.98 -0.74
N LEU A 51 -3.33 -15.69 -0.38
CA LEU A 51 -2.53 -15.08 0.69
C LEU A 51 -2.83 -15.71 2.06
N LEU A 52 -4.11 -15.96 2.36
CA LEU A 52 -4.53 -16.64 3.59
C LEU A 52 -3.93 -18.05 3.67
N GLU A 53 -3.91 -18.77 2.54
CA GLU A 53 -3.39 -20.15 2.47
C GLU A 53 -1.89 -20.19 2.74
N VAL A 54 -1.09 -19.26 2.25
CA VAL A 54 0.36 -19.21 2.52
C VAL A 54 0.65 -19.16 4.02
N ILE A 55 -0.03 -18.29 4.77
CA ILE A 55 0.17 -18.17 6.21
C ILE A 55 -0.35 -19.41 6.95
N THR A 56 -1.49 -19.95 6.50
CA THR A 56 -2.11 -21.14 7.09
C THR A 56 -1.23 -22.35 6.88
N ALA A 57 -0.72 -22.57 5.67
CA ALA A 57 0.17 -23.69 5.33
C ALA A 57 1.43 -23.66 6.19
N TYR A 58 2.10 -22.51 6.29
CA TYR A 58 3.28 -22.36 7.15
C TYR A 58 3.03 -22.81 8.60
N LYS A 59 1.88 -22.43 9.17
CA LYS A 59 1.54 -22.83 10.55
C LYS A 59 1.21 -24.32 10.68
N VAL A 60 0.55 -24.89 9.67
CA VAL A 60 0.23 -26.32 9.60
C VAL A 60 1.50 -27.14 9.50
N ASP A 61 2.41 -26.79 8.59
CA ASP A 61 3.67 -27.50 8.37
C ASP A 61 4.53 -27.49 9.64
N LYS A 62 4.66 -26.33 10.28
CA LYS A 62 5.38 -26.20 11.54
C LYS A 62 4.79 -27.07 12.66
N ASN A 63 3.46 -27.23 12.70
CA ASN A 63 2.84 -28.13 13.68
C ASN A 63 3.14 -29.60 13.37
N VAL A 64 3.08 -29.98 12.10
CA VAL A 64 3.40 -31.35 11.67
C VAL A 64 4.84 -31.70 12.01
N GLU A 65 5.80 -30.80 11.74
CA GLU A 65 7.20 -30.98 12.15
C GLU A 65 7.38 -31.19 13.68
N GLN A 66 6.53 -30.49 14.46
CA GLN A 66 6.53 -30.64 15.94
C GLN A 66 5.72 -31.84 16.44
N GLY A 67 5.22 -32.72 15.58
CA GLY A 67 4.36 -33.84 15.93
C GLY A 67 2.99 -33.49 16.48
N LYS A 68 2.53 -32.26 16.23
CA LYS A 68 1.21 -31.76 16.65
C LYS A 68 0.16 -31.93 15.55
N ALA A 69 -1.10 -31.93 15.93
CA ALA A 69 -2.19 -31.97 14.97
C ALA A 69 -2.13 -30.78 14.01
N PRO A 70 -2.35 -30.96 12.70
CA PRO A 70 -2.22 -29.90 11.69
C PRO A 70 -3.12 -28.69 11.94
N GLY A 71 -4.35 -28.88 12.43
CA GLY A 71 -5.24 -27.81 12.88
C GLY A 71 -5.56 -26.75 11.83
N ARG A 72 -5.54 -27.07 10.53
CA ARG A 72 -5.69 -26.12 9.41
C ARG A 72 -6.88 -25.16 9.57
N LYS A 73 -8.06 -25.70 9.91
CA LYS A 73 -9.27 -24.89 10.10
C LYS A 73 -9.10 -23.82 11.19
N LYS A 74 -8.45 -24.19 12.31
CA LYS A 74 -8.20 -23.26 13.42
C LYS A 74 -7.28 -22.12 12.99
N TYR A 75 -6.21 -22.43 12.27
CA TYR A 75 -5.25 -21.43 11.82
C TYR A 75 -5.80 -20.54 10.71
N ALA A 76 -6.61 -21.09 9.79
CA ALA A 76 -7.30 -20.30 8.79
C ALA A 76 -8.25 -19.26 9.41
N ILE A 77 -9.06 -19.67 10.38
CA ILE A 77 -9.96 -18.76 11.09
C ILE A 77 -9.18 -17.73 11.90
N LEU A 78 -8.13 -18.14 12.62
CA LEU A 78 -7.31 -17.23 13.41
C LEU A 78 -6.65 -16.16 12.51
N THR A 79 -6.07 -16.57 11.39
CA THR A 79 -5.43 -15.64 10.44
C THR A 79 -6.46 -14.71 9.81
N ALA A 80 -7.63 -15.24 9.43
CA ALA A 80 -8.71 -14.40 8.89
C ALA A 80 -9.18 -13.35 9.92
N CYS A 81 -9.32 -13.71 11.19
CA CYS A 81 -9.67 -12.76 12.26
C CYS A 81 -8.60 -11.68 12.44
N ILE A 82 -7.31 -12.04 12.39
CA ILE A 82 -6.22 -11.09 12.50
C ILE A 82 -6.26 -10.11 11.31
N ILE A 83 -6.37 -10.62 10.08
CA ILE A 83 -6.46 -9.79 8.87
C ILE A 83 -7.67 -8.85 8.97
N PHE A 84 -8.82 -9.35 9.41
CA PHE A 84 -10.02 -8.54 9.58
C PHE A 84 -9.79 -7.36 10.54
N ILE A 85 -9.12 -7.60 11.67
CA ILE A 85 -8.78 -6.53 12.65
C ILE A 85 -7.86 -5.48 11.99
N PHE A 86 -6.87 -5.90 11.21
CA PHE A 86 -5.99 -4.98 10.50
C PHE A 86 -6.67 -4.21 9.34
N CYS A 87 -7.77 -4.74 8.80
CA CYS A 87 -8.57 -4.04 7.80
C CYS A 87 -9.54 -3.00 8.41
N LEU A 88 -9.85 -3.09 9.70
CA LEU A 88 -10.79 -2.15 10.35
C LEU A 88 -10.37 -0.68 10.21
N PRO A 89 -9.11 -0.27 10.42
CA PRO A 89 -8.71 1.11 10.26
C PRO A 89 -9.03 1.67 8.87
N THR A 90 -8.74 0.92 7.80
CA THR A 90 -9.04 1.33 6.43
C THR A 90 -10.54 1.52 6.17
N CYS A 91 -11.38 0.68 6.79
CA CYS A 91 -12.83 0.83 6.67
C CYS A 91 -13.38 2.02 7.48
N LEU A 92 -12.75 2.30 8.62
CA LEU A 92 -13.20 3.33 9.56
C LEU A 92 -12.71 4.74 9.18
N ASP A 93 -11.65 4.85 8.39
CA ASP A 93 -11.22 6.13 7.81
C ASP A 93 -11.98 6.51 6.54
N GLY A 94 -12.97 5.71 6.15
CA GLY A 94 -13.81 5.96 4.99
C GLY A 94 -13.19 5.52 3.66
N LEU A 95 -12.29 4.55 3.67
CA LEU A 95 -11.58 4.01 2.48
C LEU A 95 -10.80 5.09 1.70
N GLY A 96 -10.09 5.96 2.42
CA GLY A 96 -9.36 7.05 1.82
C GLY A 96 -10.22 8.28 1.47
N ALA A 97 -11.44 8.37 2.01
CA ALA A 97 -12.27 9.58 1.87
C ALA A 97 -11.66 10.81 2.58
N GLY A 98 -10.56 10.59 3.26
CA GLY A 98 -9.75 11.62 3.89
C GLY A 98 -10.37 12.24 5.12
N THR A 99 -9.69 13.24 5.65
CA THR A 99 -10.06 13.99 6.86
C THR A 99 -11.42 14.68 6.80
N ASN A 100 -11.99 14.87 5.61
CA ASN A 100 -13.28 15.53 5.40
C ASN A 100 -14.45 14.56 5.20
N GLY A 101 -14.21 13.27 5.15
CA GLY A 101 -15.22 12.28 4.77
C GLY A 101 -15.99 11.66 5.94
N GLY A 102 -15.90 12.19 7.15
CA GLY A 102 -16.55 11.62 8.32
C GLY A 102 -15.87 10.35 8.84
N ALA A 103 -14.54 10.29 8.74
CA ALA A 103 -13.73 9.24 9.32
C ALA A 103 -14.04 9.04 10.82
N THR A 104 -14.24 7.79 11.23
CA THR A 104 -14.50 7.45 12.63
C THR A 104 -13.24 7.42 13.47
N ILE A 105 -12.10 7.21 12.82
CA ILE A 105 -10.76 7.23 13.43
C ILE A 105 -9.86 8.19 12.66
N GLY A 106 -8.86 8.73 13.35
CA GLY A 106 -7.84 9.58 12.71
C GLY A 106 -7.03 8.82 11.66
N ASN A 107 -6.49 9.55 10.70
CA ASN A 107 -5.58 9.00 9.70
C ASN A 107 -4.18 8.75 10.29
N PRO A 108 -3.29 8.02 9.61
CA PRO A 108 -1.94 7.77 10.09
C PRO A 108 -1.13 9.05 10.34
N ALA A 109 -1.32 10.10 9.53
CA ALA A 109 -0.62 11.37 9.72
C ALA A 109 -1.00 12.06 11.04
N ASP A 110 -2.28 12.04 11.41
CA ASP A 110 -2.76 12.60 12.68
C ASP A 110 -2.23 11.82 13.88
N ILE A 111 -2.28 10.48 13.81
CA ILE A 111 -1.82 9.61 14.90
C ILE A 111 -0.31 9.71 15.11
N LEU A 112 0.45 9.82 14.02
CA LEU A 112 1.91 9.94 14.08
C LEU A 112 2.37 11.38 14.36
N GLY A 113 1.45 12.36 14.44
CA GLY A 113 1.77 13.77 14.62
C GLY A 113 2.52 14.39 13.44
N MET A 114 2.31 13.87 12.23
CA MET A 114 3.01 14.28 11.00
C MET A 114 2.11 15.03 10.02
N HIS A 115 0.92 15.43 10.44
CA HIS A 115 -0.06 16.02 9.53
C HIS A 115 0.07 17.55 9.43
N TRP A 116 0.32 18.21 10.55
CA TRP A 116 0.33 19.66 10.64
C TRP A 116 1.67 20.17 11.14
N ALA A 117 2.25 21.11 10.43
CA ALA A 117 3.39 21.88 10.88
C ALA A 117 3.03 23.35 10.95
N GLU A 118 3.49 24.06 11.97
CA GLU A 118 3.37 25.51 12.02
C GLU A 118 4.15 26.12 10.86
N ALA A 119 3.55 27.10 10.19
CA ALA A 119 4.18 27.78 9.06
C ALA A 119 5.40 28.64 9.46
N GLY A 120 5.65 28.76 10.79
CA GLY A 120 6.71 29.59 11.32
C GLY A 120 6.42 31.10 11.19
N ASP A 121 7.47 31.90 11.29
CA ASP A 121 7.38 33.37 11.15
C ASP A 121 7.23 33.74 9.67
N ILE A 122 6.00 33.79 9.19
CA ILE A 122 5.65 34.28 7.87
C ILE A 122 5.18 35.74 7.95
N SER A 123 5.47 36.53 6.96
CA SER A 123 5.00 37.92 6.84
C SER A 123 3.90 38.10 5.80
N GLU A 124 3.74 37.13 4.91
CA GLU A 124 2.73 37.10 3.84
C GLU A 124 2.47 35.66 3.39
N PHE A 125 1.35 35.43 2.71
CA PHE A 125 1.06 34.13 2.12
C PHE A 125 1.88 33.91 0.86
N ALA A 126 2.60 32.78 0.78
CA ALA A 126 3.34 32.41 -0.41
C ALA A 126 2.38 31.85 -1.48
N ASP A 127 2.61 32.27 -2.74
CA ASP A 127 1.82 31.79 -3.87
C ASP A 127 1.88 30.25 -4.01
N GLY A 128 0.73 29.65 -4.24
CA GLY A 128 0.62 28.19 -4.43
C GLY A 128 0.65 27.37 -3.14
N THR A 129 0.80 28.01 -1.97
CA THR A 129 0.83 27.32 -0.67
C THR A 129 -0.53 27.38 0.00
N ASN A 130 -1.04 26.23 0.46
CA ASN A 130 -2.28 26.17 1.23
C ASN A 130 -2.00 26.33 2.71
N TYR A 131 -2.59 27.35 3.31
CA TYR A 131 -2.50 27.62 4.74
C TYR A 131 -3.79 27.22 5.44
N TYR A 132 -3.67 26.84 6.71
CA TYR A 132 -4.78 26.41 7.54
C TYR A 132 -4.70 27.12 8.90
N VAL A 133 -5.85 27.35 9.51
CA VAL A 133 -5.97 27.87 10.87
C VAL A 133 -6.69 26.83 11.71
N LYS A 134 -6.23 26.63 12.93
CA LYS A 134 -6.83 25.71 13.88
C LYS A 134 -7.95 26.41 14.63
N GLY A 135 -9.18 25.94 14.49
CA GLY A 135 -10.33 26.44 15.25
C GLY A 135 -10.30 26.01 16.71
N ASP A 136 -11.15 26.65 17.53
CA ASP A 136 -11.33 26.31 18.95
C ASP A 136 -11.85 24.87 19.19
N ASP A 137 -12.49 24.31 18.16
CA ASP A 137 -12.93 22.92 18.10
C ASP A 137 -11.80 21.93 17.76
N GLY A 138 -10.59 22.43 17.53
CA GLY A 138 -9.41 21.65 17.13
C GLY A 138 -9.37 21.29 15.66
N ILE A 139 -10.34 21.74 14.85
CA ILE A 139 -10.41 21.45 13.41
C ILE A 139 -9.56 22.43 12.62
N TYR A 140 -8.80 21.94 11.65
CA TYR A 140 -8.00 22.77 10.76
C TYR A 140 -8.83 23.16 9.54
N SER A 141 -9.05 24.47 9.38
CA SER A 141 -9.80 25.04 8.26
C SER A 141 -8.87 25.72 7.28
N LYS A 142 -9.03 25.44 5.98
CA LYS A 142 -8.23 26.05 4.92
C LYS A 142 -8.53 27.55 4.84
N VAL A 143 -7.48 28.35 4.78
CA VAL A 143 -7.55 29.79 4.60
C VAL A 143 -7.69 30.12 3.10
N ASP A 144 -8.68 30.92 2.75
CA ASP A 144 -8.75 31.48 1.40
C ASP A 144 -7.81 32.70 1.30
N THR A 145 -6.57 32.42 0.91
CA THR A 145 -5.50 33.44 0.82
C THR A 145 -5.77 34.53 -0.22
N ALA A 146 -6.75 34.33 -1.11
CA ALA A 146 -7.18 35.36 -2.09
C ALA A 146 -8.21 36.33 -1.49
N ALA A 147 -8.99 35.87 -0.51
CA ALA A 147 -10.08 36.64 0.10
C ALA A 147 -9.73 37.26 1.46
N VAL A 148 -8.77 36.64 2.18
CA VAL A 148 -8.39 37.01 3.55
C VAL A 148 -7.00 37.63 3.55
N ALA A 149 -6.86 38.83 4.16
CA ALA A 149 -5.54 39.43 4.36
C ALA A 149 -4.76 38.62 5.45
N PHE A 150 -3.45 38.63 5.31
CA PHE A 150 -2.57 38.04 6.29
C PHE A 150 -2.69 38.73 7.65
N ASP A 151 -2.88 37.94 8.72
CA ASP A 151 -2.94 38.43 10.10
C ASP A 151 -1.78 37.84 10.91
N ALA A 152 -0.84 38.69 11.32
CA ALA A 152 0.33 38.28 12.10
C ALA A 152 0.01 37.79 13.53
N SER A 153 -1.23 37.98 13.99
CA SER A 153 -1.66 37.46 15.30
C SER A 153 -2.16 36.02 15.27
N GLU A 154 -2.44 35.50 14.10
CA GLU A 154 -2.93 34.13 13.89
C GLU A 154 -1.78 33.16 13.65
N THR A 155 -1.91 31.93 14.15
CA THR A 155 -0.97 30.85 13.87
C THR A 155 -1.44 30.07 12.65
N TYR A 156 -0.64 30.09 11.60
CA TYR A 156 -0.93 29.37 10.36
C TYR A 156 -0.22 28.01 10.36
N TYR A 157 -0.90 27.03 9.80
CA TYR A 157 -0.41 25.65 9.68
C TYR A 157 -0.32 25.25 8.22
N LEU A 158 0.68 24.40 7.93
CA LEU A 158 0.86 23.75 6.63
C LEU A 158 0.44 22.29 6.76
N ASN A 159 -0.30 21.80 5.78
CA ASN A 159 -0.58 20.37 5.69
C ASN A 159 0.66 19.65 5.20
N THR A 160 1.28 18.86 6.05
CA THR A 160 2.48 18.06 5.77
C THR A 160 2.15 16.58 5.54
N ALA A 161 0.86 16.22 5.53
CA ALA A 161 0.45 14.88 5.16
C ALA A 161 0.96 14.55 3.75
N ARG A 162 1.57 13.38 3.62
CA ARG A 162 2.08 12.86 2.36
C ARG A 162 1.07 11.87 1.80
N THR A 163 1.23 11.46 0.56
CA THR A 163 0.36 10.49 -0.09
C THR A 163 0.23 9.18 0.70
N TRP A 164 1.30 8.75 1.35
CA TRP A 164 1.32 7.48 2.08
C TRP A 164 0.73 7.54 3.50
N ASN A 165 0.59 8.69 4.13
CA ASN A 165 0.06 8.82 5.49
C ASN A 165 -1.29 9.55 5.56
N GLY A 166 -1.84 9.92 4.43
CA GLY A 166 -3.14 10.60 4.33
C GLY A 166 -4.33 9.71 4.69
N ASP A 167 -4.21 8.42 4.46
CA ASP A 167 -5.20 7.41 4.83
C ASP A 167 -4.56 6.07 5.19
N TRP A 168 -5.34 5.16 5.78
CA TRP A 168 -4.85 3.85 6.21
C TRP A 168 -4.59 2.90 5.05
N LEU A 169 -5.27 3.08 3.92
CA LEU A 169 -5.04 2.26 2.74
C LEU A 169 -3.65 2.52 2.15
N ASP A 170 -3.34 3.77 1.90
CA ASP A 170 -2.04 4.20 1.35
C ASP A 170 -0.89 3.92 2.33
N PHE A 171 -1.14 4.03 3.64
CA PHE A 171 -0.18 3.65 4.66
C PHE A 171 0.18 2.16 4.61
N TYR A 172 -0.82 1.28 4.51
CA TYR A 172 -0.56 -0.15 4.40
C TYR A 172 0.06 -0.53 3.06
N ASP A 173 -0.28 0.17 2.00
CA ASP A 173 0.33 -0.01 0.68
C ASP A 173 1.81 0.37 0.70
N MET A 174 2.15 1.53 1.22
CA MET A 174 3.54 1.95 1.44
C MET A 174 4.32 0.92 2.28
N LEU A 175 3.73 0.44 3.37
CA LEU A 175 4.39 -0.51 4.26
C LEU A 175 4.59 -1.87 3.57
N SER A 176 3.55 -2.41 2.91
CA SER A 176 3.57 -3.75 2.31
C SER A 176 4.31 -3.78 0.97
N GLU A 177 3.92 -2.95 0.02
CA GLU A 177 4.48 -2.94 -1.33
C GLU A 177 5.75 -2.09 -1.41
N GLY A 178 5.77 -0.94 -0.76
CA GLY A 178 6.90 -0.03 -0.80
C GLY A 178 8.12 -0.52 -0.03
N ILE A 179 7.93 -1.14 1.14
CA ILE A 179 9.03 -1.51 2.04
C ILE A 179 9.17 -3.03 2.20
N MET A 180 8.12 -3.73 2.64
CA MET A 180 8.24 -5.13 3.03
C MET A 180 8.48 -6.06 1.83
N MET A 181 7.89 -5.80 0.68
CA MET A 181 8.04 -6.62 -0.51
C MET A 181 9.48 -6.55 -1.08
N PRO A 182 10.09 -5.38 -1.35
CA PRO A 182 11.48 -5.31 -1.79
C PRO A 182 12.46 -5.88 -0.77
N LEU A 183 12.23 -5.60 0.52
CA LEU A 183 13.06 -6.13 1.60
C LEU A 183 12.97 -7.66 1.68
N GLY A 184 11.76 -8.22 1.60
CA GLY A 184 11.53 -9.66 1.59
C GLY A 184 12.20 -10.35 0.41
N ALA A 185 12.08 -9.78 -0.80
CA ALA A 185 12.73 -10.29 -1.99
C ALA A 185 14.26 -10.26 -1.88
N MET A 186 14.82 -9.19 -1.29
CA MET A 186 16.26 -9.07 -1.03
C MET A 186 16.75 -10.13 -0.03
N VAL A 187 16.02 -10.32 1.08
CA VAL A 187 16.34 -11.34 2.09
C VAL A 187 16.26 -12.74 1.50
N MET A 188 15.22 -13.05 0.71
CA MET A 188 15.10 -14.34 0.03
C MET A 188 16.21 -14.57 -0.99
N ALA A 189 16.56 -13.57 -1.78
CA ALA A 189 17.67 -13.68 -2.72
C ALA A 189 19.01 -13.94 -2.01
N PHE A 190 19.25 -13.26 -0.88
CA PHE A 190 20.42 -13.49 -0.05
C PHE A 190 20.42 -14.89 0.54
N ALA A 191 19.30 -15.35 1.10
CA ALA A 191 19.18 -16.71 1.67
C ALA A 191 19.47 -17.79 0.62
N ILE A 192 18.86 -17.69 -0.56
CA ILE A 192 19.09 -18.66 -1.65
C ILE A 192 20.51 -18.58 -2.20
N GLY A 193 21.01 -17.38 -2.42
CA GLY A 193 22.31 -17.16 -3.06
C GLY A 193 23.52 -17.52 -2.16
N TRP A 194 23.42 -17.27 -0.86
CA TRP A 194 24.57 -17.34 0.06
C TRP A 194 24.42 -18.39 1.17
N ILE A 195 23.23 -18.60 1.73
CA ILE A 195 23.00 -19.52 2.86
C ILE A 195 22.70 -20.91 2.37
N TRP A 196 21.62 -21.08 1.62
CA TRP A 196 21.16 -22.40 1.17
C TRP A 196 21.91 -22.93 -0.04
N LYS A 197 22.59 -22.05 -0.77
CA LYS A 197 23.23 -22.31 -2.05
C LYS A 197 22.23 -22.73 -3.14
N ILE A 198 22.57 -22.40 -4.34
CA ILE A 198 21.72 -22.68 -5.50
C ILE A 198 21.54 -24.17 -5.79
N ASP A 199 22.45 -25.01 -5.28
CA ASP A 199 22.41 -26.45 -5.48
C ASP A 199 21.11 -27.06 -4.98
N MET A 200 20.59 -26.60 -3.80
CA MET A 200 19.31 -27.05 -3.26
C MET A 200 18.15 -26.72 -4.21
N VAL A 201 18.14 -25.53 -4.80
CA VAL A 201 17.09 -25.13 -5.75
C VAL A 201 17.19 -25.94 -7.05
N VAL A 202 18.41 -26.18 -7.53
CA VAL A 202 18.65 -27.00 -8.73
C VAL A 202 18.21 -28.43 -8.51
N GLU A 203 18.56 -29.06 -7.39
CA GLU A 203 18.13 -30.39 -7.01
C GLU A 203 16.62 -30.54 -6.99
N GLU A 204 15.90 -29.56 -6.41
CA GLU A 204 14.44 -29.54 -6.39
C GLU A 204 13.85 -29.39 -7.79
N CYS A 205 14.42 -28.52 -8.63
CA CYS A 205 14.00 -28.38 -10.04
C CYS A 205 14.27 -29.63 -10.86
N GLU A 206 15.36 -30.36 -10.58
CA GLU A 206 15.74 -31.59 -11.28
C GLU A 206 15.04 -32.84 -10.73
N ALA A 207 14.37 -32.76 -9.59
CA ALA A 207 13.64 -33.87 -8.97
C ALA A 207 12.56 -34.47 -9.90
N SER A 208 12.03 -33.69 -10.83
CA SER A 208 11.10 -34.17 -11.87
C SER A 208 11.76 -34.80 -13.10
N GLY A 209 13.09 -34.98 -13.11
CA GLY A 209 13.86 -35.61 -14.21
C GLY A 209 14.27 -34.67 -15.35
N HIS A 210 14.04 -33.38 -15.24
CA HIS A 210 14.48 -32.39 -16.22
C HIS A 210 15.76 -31.70 -15.77
N LYS A 211 16.74 -31.57 -16.66
CA LYS A 211 18.03 -30.94 -16.39
C LYS A 211 17.88 -29.40 -16.36
N PHE A 212 18.36 -28.76 -15.30
CA PHE A 212 18.35 -27.31 -15.15
C PHE A 212 19.51 -26.65 -15.93
N TRP A 213 19.18 -26.02 -17.06
CA TRP A 213 20.18 -25.47 -18.00
C TRP A 213 20.79 -24.13 -17.57
N GLY A 214 20.16 -23.36 -16.74
CA GLY A 214 20.52 -22.00 -16.41
C GLY A 214 21.31 -21.81 -15.11
N ARG A 215 21.94 -22.86 -14.55
CA ARG A 215 22.55 -22.84 -13.20
C ARG A 215 23.51 -21.67 -12.96
N ALA A 216 24.43 -21.40 -13.89
CA ALA A 216 25.41 -20.33 -13.71
C ALA A 216 24.76 -18.94 -13.74
N PHE A 217 23.84 -18.71 -14.66
CA PHE A 217 23.09 -17.46 -14.78
C PHE A 217 22.20 -17.23 -13.56
N PHE A 218 21.50 -18.25 -13.10
CA PHE A 218 20.64 -18.20 -11.94
C PHE A 218 21.45 -17.88 -10.66
N ASN A 219 22.65 -18.46 -10.53
CA ASN A 219 23.56 -18.17 -9.43
C ASN A 219 24.00 -16.70 -9.40
N ILE A 220 24.35 -16.13 -10.54
CA ILE A 220 24.71 -14.72 -10.64
C ILE A 220 23.51 -13.82 -10.32
N CYS A 221 22.34 -14.16 -10.83
CA CYS A 221 21.11 -13.42 -10.56
C CYS A 221 20.80 -13.34 -9.07
N TYR A 222 20.77 -14.47 -8.37
CA TYR A 222 20.41 -14.50 -6.95
C TYR A 222 21.50 -13.93 -6.03
N LYS A 223 22.77 -14.08 -6.39
CA LYS A 223 23.88 -13.56 -5.56
C LYS A 223 24.07 -12.05 -5.70
N PHE A 224 23.88 -11.50 -6.90
CA PHE A 224 24.26 -10.11 -7.17
C PHE A 224 23.13 -9.29 -7.79
N ILE A 225 22.55 -9.73 -8.89
CA ILE A 225 21.60 -8.91 -9.66
C ILE A 225 20.34 -8.62 -8.84
N THR A 226 19.73 -9.65 -8.27
CA THR A 226 18.49 -9.49 -7.50
C THR A 226 18.69 -8.67 -6.22
N PRO A 227 19.67 -8.96 -5.33
CA PRO A 227 19.89 -8.14 -4.14
C PRO A 227 20.19 -6.68 -4.46
N ILE A 228 21.04 -6.42 -5.45
CA ILE A 228 21.40 -5.04 -5.84
C ILE A 228 20.19 -4.33 -6.45
N GLY A 229 19.47 -5.00 -7.36
CA GLY A 229 18.25 -4.45 -7.97
C GLY A 229 17.18 -4.13 -6.93
N MET A 230 16.93 -5.03 -5.99
CA MET A 230 15.95 -4.82 -4.93
C MET A 230 16.38 -3.76 -3.92
N ALA A 231 17.68 -3.64 -3.62
CA ALA A 231 18.20 -2.56 -2.82
C ALA A 231 18.01 -1.19 -3.49
N PHE A 232 18.20 -1.12 -4.81
CA PHE A 232 17.95 0.10 -5.57
C PHE A 232 16.46 0.46 -5.59
N VAL A 233 15.57 -0.52 -5.77
CA VAL A 233 14.11 -0.31 -5.71
C VAL A 233 13.71 0.18 -4.31
N LEU A 234 14.20 -0.46 -3.25
CA LEU A 234 13.93 -0.04 -1.87
C LEU A 234 14.41 1.39 -1.61
N TYR A 235 15.61 1.73 -2.06
CA TYR A 235 16.15 3.09 -1.95
C TYR A 235 15.28 4.12 -2.68
N ALA A 236 14.87 3.82 -3.91
CA ALA A 236 14.00 4.70 -4.69
C ALA A 236 12.62 4.89 -4.01
N GLN A 237 12.05 3.82 -3.44
CA GLN A 237 10.79 3.90 -2.68
C GLN A 237 10.94 4.74 -1.42
N ILE A 238 12.01 4.56 -0.65
CA ILE A 238 12.27 5.36 0.55
C ILE A 238 12.38 6.85 0.20
N ILE A 239 13.11 7.19 -0.86
CA ILE A 239 13.18 8.59 -1.32
C ILE A 239 11.81 9.10 -1.76
N SER A 240 11.04 8.30 -2.47
CA SER A 240 9.70 8.70 -2.93
C SER A 240 8.74 8.98 -1.76
N TYR A 241 8.84 8.21 -0.68
CA TYR A 241 7.95 8.36 0.48
C TYR A 241 8.43 9.39 1.51
N PHE A 242 9.74 9.54 1.70
CA PHE A 242 10.32 10.34 2.79
C PHE A 242 11.21 11.50 2.31
N GLY A 243 11.56 11.56 1.04
CA GLY A 243 12.36 12.64 0.42
C GLY A 243 11.50 13.72 -0.19
#